data_aa41a1fcaaf70a150e477f6dad531678
#
_entry.id   aa41a1fcaaf70a150e477f6dad531678
#
_cell.length_a   1.000
_cell.length_b   1.000
_cell.length_c   1.000
_cell.angle_alpha   90.00
_cell.angle_beta   90.00
_cell.angle_gamma   90.00
#
_symmetry.space_group_name_H-M   'P 1'
#
loop_
_entity.id
_entity.type
_entity.pdbx_description
1 polymer ?
#
loop_
_entity_poly.entity_id
_entity_poly.type
_entity_poly.pdbx_seq_one_letter_code
_entity_poly.pdbx_strand_id
1 'polypeptide(L)'
;AFEYTNNNGIELPLAVFLMHDKYKYDDRPNAVSATGLIRPIRQLVLMRQHPTEAKTTDIADLVASRMGNAIHKGCEEAWTDPDTVKKALKLFGVSDDAADTMRINPPYEKEGETAIYVEQRVEKEVPGVSDAFDMPFIISGQYDLVLDGKLHDFKSTSVWAYIFESNVDSYIKQGSIYKWLSPDKITSDYVHIHYIFTDWSPTKAREKPKDYPQFKAVSKKYPLWSHEETENWIMNKVESY
;
A
#
# COMPACT_ATOMS: atom_id res chain seq x y z
N ALA A 1 -14.00 -8.85 19.73
CA ALA A 1 -14.62 -9.55 18.59
C ALA A 1 -15.29 -8.51 17.70
N PHE A 2 -15.13 -8.62 16.37
CA PHE A 2 -15.85 -7.76 15.42
C PHE A 2 -17.29 -8.27 15.35
N GLU A 3 -18.25 -7.39 15.58
CA GLU A 3 -19.65 -7.66 15.36
C GLU A 3 -20.04 -7.09 13.99
N TYR A 4 -20.60 -7.93 13.13
CA TYR A 4 -21.06 -7.50 11.81
C TYR A 4 -22.58 -7.36 11.79
N THR A 5 -23.07 -6.32 11.11
CA THR A 5 -24.47 -6.15 10.78
C THR A 5 -24.68 -6.18 9.26
N ASN A 6 -25.91 -6.44 8.85
CA ASN A 6 -26.33 -6.44 7.45
C ASN A 6 -27.61 -5.63 7.28
N ASN A 7 -27.51 -4.32 7.47
CA ASN A 7 -28.67 -3.43 7.45
C ASN A 7 -29.21 -3.21 6.03
N ASN A 8 -28.38 -3.44 5.02
CA ASN A 8 -28.71 -3.25 3.60
C ASN A 8 -29.24 -4.52 2.91
N GLY A 9 -29.41 -5.64 3.63
CA GLY A 9 -29.93 -6.89 3.08
C GLY A 9 -29.03 -7.51 2.00
N ILE A 10 -27.71 -7.41 2.16
CA ILE A 10 -26.75 -8.06 1.25
C ILE A 10 -26.91 -9.57 1.33
N GLU A 11 -27.02 -10.23 0.18
CA GLU A 11 -27.19 -11.67 0.10
C GLU A 11 -25.92 -12.44 0.51
N LEU A 12 -26.11 -13.66 0.99
CA LEU A 12 -25.07 -14.50 1.56
C LEU A 12 -23.81 -14.64 0.68
N PRO A 13 -23.88 -14.87 -0.66
CA PRO A 13 -22.68 -15.03 -1.47
C PRO A 13 -21.77 -13.78 -1.46
N LEU A 14 -22.36 -12.58 -1.48
CA LEU A 14 -21.62 -11.33 -1.40
C LEU A 14 -21.17 -11.03 0.03
N ALA A 15 -22.00 -11.33 1.03
CA ALA A 15 -21.63 -11.17 2.43
C ALA A 15 -20.38 -11.98 2.80
N VAL A 16 -20.26 -13.21 2.32
CA VAL A 16 -19.06 -14.05 2.52
C VAL A 16 -17.80 -13.36 1.96
N PHE A 17 -17.85 -12.78 0.75
CA PHE A 17 -16.74 -12.03 0.19
C PHE A 17 -16.41 -10.79 1.03
N LEU A 18 -17.41 -10.02 1.43
CA LEU A 18 -17.21 -8.78 2.20
C LEU A 18 -16.63 -9.05 3.59
N MET A 19 -17.03 -10.12 4.24
CA MET A 19 -16.51 -10.49 5.57
C MET A 19 -15.15 -11.18 5.52
N HIS A 20 -14.66 -11.57 4.32
CA HIS A 20 -13.38 -12.23 4.17
C HIS A 20 -12.21 -11.26 4.38
N ASP A 21 -11.47 -11.44 5.47
CA ASP A 21 -10.26 -10.68 5.79
C ASP A 21 -9.12 -11.64 6.17
N LYS A 22 -8.11 -11.69 5.31
CA LYS A 22 -6.87 -12.44 5.58
C LYS A 22 -5.72 -11.55 6.00
N TYR A 23 -5.96 -10.25 6.16
CA TYR A 23 -4.90 -9.35 6.55
C TYR A 23 -4.40 -9.69 7.96
N LYS A 24 -3.11 -9.93 8.07
CA LYS A 24 -2.46 -10.19 9.37
C LYS A 24 -2.10 -8.84 10.00
N TYR A 25 -2.95 -8.40 10.91
CA TYR A 25 -2.67 -7.22 11.71
C TYR A 25 -1.51 -7.49 12.66
N ASP A 26 -0.69 -6.49 12.88
CA ASP A 26 0.35 -6.53 13.91
C ASP A 26 -0.29 -6.11 15.23
N ASP A 27 -0.39 -7.03 16.18
CA ASP A 27 -1.02 -6.84 17.49
C ASP A 27 0.00 -6.59 18.60
N ARG A 28 1.29 -6.50 18.27
CA ARG A 28 2.35 -6.18 19.23
C ARG A 28 2.12 -4.79 19.83
N PRO A 29 2.21 -4.65 21.18
CA PRO A 29 1.95 -3.37 21.85
C PRO A 29 2.98 -2.29 21.53
N ASN A 30 4.19 -2.68 21.14
CA ASN A 30 5.29 -1.80 20.75
C ASN A 30 5.45 -1.61 19.24
N ALA A 31 4.45 -2.01 18.44
CA ALA A 31 4.51 -1.90 16.99
C ALA A 31 3.37 -1.04 16.41
N VAL A 32 3.65 -0.35 15.31
CA VAL A 32 2.66 0.35 14.51
C VAL A 32 2.94 0.14 13.02
N SER A 33 1.89 -0.04 12.23
CA SER A 33 2.05 -0.14 10.79
C SER A 33 2.32 1.23 10.15
N ALA A 34 3.02 1.25 9.00
CA ALA A 34 3.27 2.45 8.20
C ALA A 34 1.97 3.24 7.92
N THR A 35 0.92 2.53 7.49
CA THR A 35 -0.41 3.13 7.25
C THR A 35 -1.12 3.57 8.54
N GLY A 36 -0.87 2.88 9.65
CA GLY A 36 -1.34 3.28 10.98
C GLY A 36 -0.69 4.59 11.41
N LEU A 37 0.63 4.70 11.28
CA LEU A 37 1.39 5.86 11.73
C LEU A 37 0.98 7.17 11.04
N ILE A 38 0.47 7.11 9.80
CA ILE A 38 -0.01 8.29 9.06
C ILE A 38 -1.29 8.88 9.66
N ARG A 39 -2.06 8.09 10.41
CA ARG A 39 -3.31 8.56 11.03
C ARG A 39 -3.06 9.69 12.03
N PRO A 40 -4.09 10.53 12.32
CA PRO A 40 -3.99 11.53 13.39
C PRO A 40 -3.60 10.89 14.72
N ILE A 41 -2.70 11.52 15.48
CA ILE A 41 -2.20 11.01 16.78
C ILE A 41 -3.35 10.65 17.73
N ARG A 42 -4.34 11.53 17.83
CA ARG A 42 -5.52 11.27 18.68
C ARG A 42 -6.20 9.95 18.33
N GLN A 43 -6.31 9.61 17.03
CA GLN A 43 -6.90 8.35 16.60
C GLN A 43 -6.04 7.16 17.00
N LEU A 44 -4.72 7.28 16.85
CA LEU A 44 -3.78 6.24 17.26
C LEU A 44 -3.86 5.95 18.76
N VAL A 45 -3.81 7.01 19.57
CA VAL A 45 -3.90 6.90 21.04
C VAL A 45 -5.22 6.26 21.46
N LEU A 46 -6.35 6.70 20.90
CA LEU A 46 -7.66 6.12 21.22
C LEU A 46 -7.76 4.65 20.81
N MET A 47 -7.22 4.27 19.65
CA MET A 47 -7.20 2.87 19.22
C MET A 47 -6.37 1.99 20.16
N ARG A 48 -5.31 2.53 20.75
CA ARG A 48 -4.47 1.81 21.73
C ARG A 48 -5.12 1.72 23.09
N GLN A 49 -5.76 2.80 23.55
CA GLN A 49 -6.45 2.82 24.85
C GLN A 49 -7.72 1.94 24.88
N HIS A 50 -8.35 1.74 23.71
CA HIS A 50 -9.59 0.99 23.56
C HIS A 50 -9.46 -0.16 22.54
N PRO A 51 -8.51 -1.10 22.71
CA PRO A 51 -8.25 -2.16 21.73
C PRO A 51 -9.39 -3.18 21.63
N THR A 52 -10.22 -3.28 22.67
CA THR A 52 -11.24 -4.32 22.81
C THR A 52 -12.68 -3.84 22.67
N GLU A 53 -12.90 -2.55 22.41
CA GLU A 53 -14.26 -2.10 22.12
C GLU A 53 -14.76 -2.80 20.85
N ALA A 54 -15.83 -3.58 21.01
CA ALA A 54 -16.48 -4.29 19.90
C ALA A 54 -16.97 -3.26 18.88
N LYS A 55 -16.28 -3.17 17.74
CA LYS A 55 -16.74 -2.34 16.64
C LYS A 55 -17.81 -3.10 15.89
N THR A 56 -19.04 -2.62 15.98
CA THR A 56 -20.10 -3.04 15.08
C THR A 56 -19.84 -2.40 13.71
N THR A 57 -19.70 -3.22 12.68
CA THR A 57 -19.46 -2.76 11.30
C THR A 57 -20.52 -3.35 10.38
N ASP A 58 -21.19 -2.49 9.62
CA ASP A 58 -22.08 -2.98 8.56
C ASP A 58 -21.23 -3.52 7.41
N ILE A 59 -21.63 -4.70 6.90
CA ILE A 59 -20.86 -5.35 5.81
C ILE A 59 -20.84 -4.52 4.53
N ALA A 60 -21.83 -3.63 4.31
CA ALA A 60 -21.83 -2.71 3.17
C ALA A 60 -20.68 -1.71 3.22
N ASP A 61 -20.22 -1.30 4.41
CA ASP A 61 -19.12 -0.36 4.60
C ASP A 61 -17.76 -0.99 4.21
N LEU A 62 -17.72 -2.31 4.08
CA LEU A 62 -16.51 -3.04 3.70
C LEU A 62 -16.26 -3.10 2.19
N VAL A 63 -17.23 -2.72 1.35
CA VAL A 63 -17.15 -2.87 -0.11
C VAL A 63 -15.87 -2.25 -0.67
N ALA A 64 -15.60 -0.98 -0.36
CA ALA A 64 -14.43 -0.29 -0.92
C ALA A 64 -13.11 -0.93 -0.50
N SER A 65 -12.98 -1.33 0.76
CA SER A 65 -11.75 -1.97 1.28
C SER A 65 -11.56 -3.37 0.68
N ARG A 66 -12.63 -4.15 0.53
CA ARG A 66 -12.55 -5.49 -0.07
C ARG A 66 -12.24 -5.45 -1.57
N MET A 67 -12.80 -4.48 -2.30
CA MET A 67 -12.42 -4.25 -3.69
C MET A 67 -10.93 -3.87 -3.82
N GLY A 68 -10.46 -2.99 -2.96
CA GLY A 68 -9.04 -2.65 -2.89
C GLY A 68 -8.16 -3.89 -2.66
N ASN A 69 -8.48 -4.68 -1.64
CA ASN A 69 -7.75 -5.92 -1.33
C ASN A 69 -7.78 -6.93 -2.49
N ALA A 70 -8.90 -7.05 -3.21
CA ALA A 70 -9.01 -7.93 -4.37
C ALA A 70 -8.11 -7.47 -5.53
N ILE A 71 -8.00 -6.17 -5.76
CA ILE A 71 -7.11 -5.60 -6.78
C ILE A 71 -5.65 -5.84 -6.41
N HIS A 72 -5.25 -5.55 -5.16
CA HIS A 72 -3.90 -5.83 -4.67
C HIS A 72 -3.55 -7.30 -4.82
N LYS A 73 -4.45 -8.20 -4.41
CA LYS A 73 -4.25 -9.64 -4.55
C LYS A 73 -4.10 -10.07 -6.02
N GLY A 74 -4.91 -9.51 -6.92
CA GLY A 74 -4.79 -9.77 -8.37
C GLY A 74 -3.46 -9.27 -8.93
N CYS A 75 -2.96 -8.13 -8.49
CA CYS A 75 -1.65 -7.61 -8.88
C CYS A 75 -0.51 -8.51 -8.35
N GLU A 76 -0.58 -8.94 -7.09
CA GLU A 76 0.38 -9.89 -6.50
C GLU A 76 0.44 -11.19 -7.31
N GLU A 77 -0.71 -11.80 -7.58
CA GLU A 77 -0.81 -13.04 -8.35
C GLU A 77 -0.24 -12.87 -9.77
N ALA A 78 -0.54 -11.76 -10.43
CA ALA A 78 -0.02 -11.46 -11.77
C ALA A 78 1.51 -11.33 -11.78
N TRP A 79 2.10 -10.64 -10.79
CA TRP A 79 3.54 -10.47 -10.69
C TRP A 79 4.28 -11.74 -10.25
N THR A 80 3.59 -12.69 -9.63
CA THR A 80 4.16 -13.99 -9.26
C THR A 80 3.95 -15.07 -10.32
N ASP A 81 3.26 -14.78 -11.42
CA ASP A 81 3.11 -15.64 -12.59
C ASP A 81 4.17 -15.30 -13.67
N PRO A 82 5.21 -16.13 -13.86
CA PRO A 82 6.29 -15.87 -14.79
C PRO A 82 5.84 -15.72 -16.24
N ASP A 83 4.81 -16.46 -16.66
CA ASP A 83 4.31 -16.41 -18.04
C ASP A 83 3.62 -15.08 -18.33
N THR A 84 2.84 -14.58 -17.39
CA THR A 84 2.21 -13.26 -17.50
C THR A 84 3.26 -12.15 -17.51
N VAL A 85 4.25 -12.22 -16.62
CA VAL A 85 5.34 -11.23 -16.58
C VAL A 85 6.12 -11.22 -17.88
N LYS A 86 6.51 -12.38 -18.42
CA LYS A 86 7.20 -12.46 -19.73
C LYS A 86 6.39 -11.88 -20.87
N LYS A 87 5.09 -12.16 -20.93
CA LYS A 87 4.20 -11.57 -21.98
C LYS A 87 4.14 -10.05 -21.86
N ALA A 88 4.02 -9.52 -20.65
CA ALA A 88 4.01 -8.08 -20.42
C ALA A 88 5.34 -7.44 -20.82
N LEU A 89 6.47 -8.03 -20.43
CA LEU A 89 7.80 -7.52 -20.76
C LEU A 89 8.03 -7.45 -22.27
N LYS A 90 7.57 -8.45 -23.04
CA LYS A 90 7.61 -8.43 -24.50
C LYS A 90 6.80 -7.28 -25.08
N LEU A 91 5.63 -6.96 -24.53
CA LEU A 91 4.83 -5.80 -24.94
C LEU A 91 5.59 -4.48 -24.75
N PHE A 92 6.45 -4.40 -23.74
CA PHE A 92 7.32 -3.25 -23.46
C PHE A 92 8.66 -3.29 -24.19
N GLY A 93 8.88 -4.26 -25.08
CA GLY A 93 10.11 -4.37 -25.88
C GLY A 93 11.32 -4.91 -25.11
N VAL A 94 11.11 -5.52 -23.95
CA VAL A 94 12.18 -6.16 -23.18
C VAL A 94 12.54 -7.48 -23.87
N SER A 95 13.84 -7.71 -24.10
CA SER A 95 14.34 -8.93 -24.72
C SER A 95 14.14 -10.16 -23.79
N ASP A 96 14.07 -11.34 -24.38
CA ASP A 96 13.94 -12.58 -23.62
C ASP A 96 15.15 -12.77 -22.66
N ASP A 97 16.37 -12.42 -23.09
CA ASP A 97 17.57 -12.49 -22.25
C ASP A 97 17.47 -11.59 -21.03
N ALA A 98 16.97 -10.36 -21.19
CA ALA A 98 16.76 -9.42 -20.08
C ALA A 98 15.62 -9.90 -19.15
N ALA A 99 14.56 -10.47 -19.72
CA ALA A 99 13.48 -11.05 -18.90
C ALA A 99 13.95 -12.25 -18.09
N ASP A 100 14.87 -13.04 -18.62
CA ASP A 100 15.43 -14.21 -17.94
C ASP A 100 16.38 -13.85 -16.78
N THR A 101 16.83 -12.60 -16.67
CA THR A 101 17.59 -12.12 -15.50
C THR A 101 16.70 -11.70 -14.33
N MET A 102 15.41 -11.54 -14.51
CA MET A 102 14.49 -11.09 -13.46
C MET A 102 14.22 -12.21 -12.45
N ARG A 103 14.23 -11.83 -11.17
CA ARG A 103 13.97 -12.74 -10.04
C ARG A 103 12.90 -12.14 -9.14
N ILE A 104 11.85 -12.90 -8.92
CA ILE A 104 10.74 -12.51 -8.04
C ILE A 104 11.05 -12.97 -6.63
N ASN A 105 11.03 -12.04 -5.68
CA ASN A 105 11.29 -12.26 -4.27
C ASN A 105 12.56 -13.08 -4.00
N PRO A 106 13.71 -12.74 -4.61
CA PRO A 106 14.91 -13.49 -4.37
C PRO A 106 15.36 -13.33 -2.91
N PRO A 107 15.90 -14.39 -2.29
CA PRO A 107 16.39 -14.33 -0.91
C PRO A 107 17.62 -13.41 -0.76
N TYR A 108 18.34 -13.20 -1.83
CA TYR A 108 19.49 -12.29 -1.96
C TYR A 108 19.65 -11.88 -3.42
N GLU A 109 20.16 -10.68 -3.63
CA GLU A 109 20.45 -10.16 -4.96
C GLU A 109 21.78 -10.71 -5.48
N LYS A 110 21.82 -11.02 -6.78
CA LYS A 110 23.04 -11.43 -7.48
C LYS A 110 23.38 -10.41 -8.56
N GLU A 111 24.67 -10.22 -8.79
CA GLU A 111 25.15 -9.40 -9.89
C GLU A 111 24.62 -9.91 -11.24
N GLY A 112 24.10 -9.01 -12.05
CA GLY A 112 23.49 -9.32 -13.34
C GLY A 112 22.05 -9.80 -13.27
N GLU A 113 21.45 -9.93 -12.10
CA GLU A 113 20.02 -10.22 -11.93
C GLU A 113 19.26 -8.94 -11.53
N THR A 114 18.02 -8.84 -11.99
CA THR A 114 17.09 -7.76 -11.58
C THR A 114 16.10 -8.31 -10.58
N ALA A 115 16.20 -7.87 -9.33
CA ALA A 115 15.30 -8.28 -8.28
C ALA A 115 13.95 -7.54 -8.38
N ILE A 116 12.87 -8.28 -8.23
CA ILE A 116 11.50 -7.80 -8.13
C ILE A 116 10.95 -8.23 -6.79
N TYR A 117 10.56 -7.30 -5.95
CA TYR A 117 10.01 -7.60 -4.63
C TYR A 117 8.50 -7.32 -4.64
N VAL A 118 7.70 -8.34 -4.39
CA VAL A 118 6.24 -8.31 -4.43
C VAL A 118 5.71 -8.59 -3.03
N GLU A 119 4.83 -7.74 -2.51
CA GLU A 119 4.14 -7.90 -1.23
C GLU A 119 5.08 -8.23 -0.05
N GLN A 120 6.23 -7.53 0.02
CA GLN A 120 7.19 -7.78 1.08
C GLN A 120 6.84 -7.01 2.35
N ARG A 121 6.74 -7.77 3.44
CA ARG A 121 6.65 -7.19 4.78
C ARG A 121 8.04 -6.85 5.30
N VAL A 122 8.20 -5.64 5.78
CA VAL A 122 9.44 -5.11 6.35
C VAL A 122 9.15 -4.44 7.69
N GLU A 123 10.12 -4.45 8.59
CA GLU A 123 10.02 -3.78 9.88
C GLU A 123 11.37 -3.21 10.30
N LYS A 124 11.34 -2.17 11.13
CA LYS A 124 12.53 -1.53 11.66
C LYS A 124 12.22 -0.93 13.04
N GLU A 125 13.18 -1.04 13.95
CA GLU A 125 13.15 -0.37 15.24
C GLU A 125 13.35 1.14 15.06
N VAL A 126 12.62 1.94 15.84
CA VAL A 126 12.82 3.39 15.89
C VAL A 126 13.95 3.69 16.85
N PRO A 127 15.04 4.32 16.38
CA PRO A 127 16.23 4.55 17.21
C PRO A 127 15.91 5.34 18.49
N GLY A 128 16.31 4.81 19.64
CA GLY A 128 16.20 5.51 20.92
C GLY A 128 14.80 5.65 21.49
N VAL A 129 13.80 4.99 20.91
CA VAL A 129 12.41 5.00 21.39
C VAL A 129 12.02 3.61 21.86
N SER A 130 11.52 3.55 23.10
CA SER A 130 11.00 2.33 23.71
C SER A 130 9.58 2.54 24.21
N ASP A 131 8.85 1.46 24.38
CA ASP A 131 7.52 1.48 25.00
C ASP A 131 7.64 1.55 26.55
N ALA A 132 6.49 1.51 27.24
CA ALA A 132 6.42 1.57 28.70
C ALA A 132 7.09 0.35 29.42
N PHE A 133 7.46 -0.68 28.68
CA PHE A 133 8.14 -1.89 29.17
C PHE A 133 9.60 -1.97 28.72
N ASP A 134 10.16 -0.84 28.25
CA ASP A 134 11.53 -0.73 27.73
C ASP A 134 11.80 -1.60 26.49
N MET A 135 10.75 -1.94 25.76
CA MET A 135 10.86 -2.67 24.50
C MET A 135 11.02 -1.70 23.31
N PRO A 136 11.90 -1.98 22.35
CA PRO A 136 12.08 -1.12 21.18
C PRO A 136 10.76 -0.88 20.45
N PHE A 137 10.50 0.37 20.05
CA PHE A 137 9.32 0.69 19.23
C PHE A 137 9.56 0.31 17.78
N ILE A 138 8.63 -0.43 17.20
CA ILE A 138 8.77 -1.02 15.87
C ILE A 138 7.78 -0.37 14.89
N ILE A 139 8.29 0.00 13.72
CA ILE A 139 7.43 0.32 12.57
C ILE A 139 7.48 -0.84 11.59
N SER A 140 6.31 -1.33 11.22
CA SER A 140 6.16 -2.38 10.22
C SER A 140 5.41 -1.86 8.99
N GLY A 141 5.64 -2.49 7.84
CA GLY A 141 4.93 -2.16 6.62
C GLY A 141 4.99 -3.28 5.62
N GLN A 142 4.09 -3.24 4.65
CA GLN A 142 4.09 -4.15 3.52
C GLN A 142 3.89 -3.30 2.27
N TYR A 143 4.89 -3.29 1.39
CA TYR A 143 4.78 -2.58 0.11
C TYR A 143 4.35 -3.53 -1.00
N ASP A 144 3.63 -3.00 -1.99
CA ASP A 144 3.04 -3.79 -3.07
C ASP A 144 4.12 -4.35 -4.01
N LEU A 145 4.99 -3.47 -4.54
CA LEU A 145 5.97 -3.85 -5.54
C LEU A 145 7.21 -2.92 -5.49
N VAL A 146 8.38 -3.52 -5.53
CA VAL A 146 9.63 -2.81 -5.86
C VAL A 146 10.23 -3.44 -7.10
N LEU A 147 10.43 -2.64 -8.14
CA LEU A 147 11.03 -3.04 -9.41
C LEU A 147 12.19 -2.10 -9.75
N ASP A 148 13.38 -2.64 -9.89
CA ASP A 148 14.59 -1.85 -10.22
C ASP A 148 14.76 -0.64 -9.28
N GLY A 149 14.67 -0.87 -7.97
CA GLY A 149 14.80 0.14 -6.94
C GLY A 149 13.64 1.15 -6.84
N LYS A 150 12.63 1.02 -7.67
CA LYS A 150 11.46 1.90 -7.73
C LYS A 150 10.29 1.30 -6.99
N LEU A 151 9.73 2.07 -6.06
CA LEU A 151 8.53 1.70 -5.34
C LEU A 151 7.29 1.95 -6.22
N HIS A 152 6.47 0.92 -6.38
CA HIS A 152 5.18 0.97 -7.06
C HIS A 152 4.07 0.60 -6.09
N ASP A 153 2.95 1.33 -6.15
CA ASP A 153 1.81 1.14 -5.27
C ASP A 153 0.52 1.26 -6.09
N PHE A 154 -0.40 0.30 -5.91
CA PHE A 154 -1.64 0.21 -6.67
C PHE A 154 -2.79 0.81 -5.87
N LYS A 155 -3.52 1.74 -6.47
CA LYS A 155 -4.64 2.43 -5.80
C LYS A 155 -5.93 2.32 -6.61
N SER A 156 -6.91 1.58 -6.09
CA SER A 156 -8.28 1.67 -6.57
C SER A 156 -8.96 2.89 -5.95
N THR A 157 -9.43 3.81 -6.78
CA THR A 157 -9.95 5.10 -6.30
C THR A 157 -10.98 5.69 -7.25
N SER A 158 -11.71 6.69 -6.78
CA SER A 158 -12.58 7.47 -7.66
C SER A 158 -11.78 8.47 -8.50
N VAL A 159 -12.29 8.81 -9.66
CA VAL A 159 -11.72 9.87 -10.50
C VAL A 159 -11.63 11.21 -9.77
N TRP A 160 -12.59 11.51 -8.92
CA TRP A 160 -12.60 12.76 -8.17
C TRP A 160 -11.49 12.83 -7.12
N ALA A 161 -11.23 11.74 -6.40
CA ALA A 161 -10.11 11.68 -5.46
C ALA A 161 -8.75 11.89 -6.17
N TYR A 162 -8.63 11.41 -7.39
CA TYR A 162 -7.45 11.63 -8.24
C TYR A 162 -7.34 13.09 -8.71
N ILE A 163 -8.43 13.69 -9.22
CA ILE A 163 -8.44 15.08 -9.73
C ILE A 163 -8.11 16.08 -8.61
N PHE A 164 -8.67 15.87 -7.42
CA PHE A 164 -8.44 16.75 -6.26
C PHE A 164 -7.19 16.38 -5.45
N GLU A 165 -6.44 15.35 -5.87
CA GLU A 165 -5.22 14.89 -5.18
C GLU A 165 -5.43 14.60 -3.68
N SER A 166 -6.64 14.20 -3.30
CA SER A 166 -7.11 14.13 -1.90
C SER A 166 -6.25 13.25 -1.00
N ASN A 167 -5.53 12.27 -1.56
CA ASN A 167 -4.74 11.30 -0.81
C ASN A 167 -3.23 11.37 -1.09
N VAL A 168 -2.78 12.31 -1.91
CA VAL A 168 -1.37 12.37 -2.37
C VAL A 168 -0.39 12.53 -1.21
N ASP A 169 -0.72 13.38 -0.24
CA ASP A 169 0.10 13.55 0.97
C ASP A 169 0.28 12.22 1.74
N SER A 170 -0.80 11.43 1.87
CA SER A 170 -0.74 10.11 2.50
C SER A 170 0.11 9.11 1.70
N TYR A 171 0.06 9.16 0.36
CA TYR A 171 0.89 8.29 -0.49
C TYR A 171 2.37 8.62 -0.38
N ILE A 172 2.72 9.92 -0.36
CA ILE A 172 4.10 10.37 -0.16
C ILE A 172 4.62 9.92 1.21
N LYS A 173 3.85 10.11 2.27
CA LYS A 173 4.20 9.65 3.63
C LYS A 173 4.40 8.14 3.67
N GLN A 174 3.45 7.38 3.13
CA GLN A 174 3.52 5.92 3.08
C GLN A 174 4.76 5.43 2.33
N GLY A 175 5.00 5.97 1.15
CA GLY A 175 6.16 5.62 0.33
C GLY A 175 7.49 6.00 1.01
N SER A 176 7.54 7.17 1.67
CA SER A 176 8.72 7.63 2.42
C SER A 176 9.03 6.71 3.59
N ILE A 177 8.00 6.26 4.32
CA ILE A 177 8.18 5.27 5.40
C ILE A 177 8.67 3.94 4.83
N TYR A 178 8.13 3.46 3.71
CA TYR A 178 8.62 2.22 3.08
C TYR A 178 10.08 2.32 2.64
N LYS A 179 10.50 3.45 2.07
CA LYS A 179 11.90 3.70 1.74
C LYS A 179 12.78 3.75 3.00
N TRP A 180 12.32 4.36 4.08
CA TRP A 180 13.02 4.37 5.36
C TRP A 180 13.16 2.97 5.98
N LEU A 181 12.13 2.11 5.81
CA LEU A 181 12.14 0.71 6.26
C LEU A 181 13.08 -0.17 5.42
N SER A 182 13.22 0.11 4.12
CA SER A 182 13.95 -0.75 3.18
C SER A 182 14.77 0.09 2.18
N PRO A 183 15.76 0.88 2.67
CA PRO A 183 16.52 1.81 1.83
C PRO A 183 17.47 1.12 0.84
N ASP A 184 17.86 -0.12 1.12
CA ASP A 184 18.66 -0.98 0.26
C ASP A 184 17.89 -1.46 -0.98
N LYS A 185 16.58 -1.67 -0.86
CA LYS A 185 15.72 -2.11 -1.96
C LYS A 185 15.03 -0.97 -2.67
N ILE A 186 14.60 0.07 -1.95
CA ILE A 186 13.92 1.25 -2.50
C ILE A 186 14.94 2.38 -2.63
N THR A 187 15.63 2.43 -3.76
CA THR A 187 16.71 3.38 -4.02
C THR A 187 16.24 4.65 -4.75
N SER A 188 15.09 4.60 -5.44
CA SER A 188 14.48 5.76 -6.11
C SER A 188 13.98 6.81 -5.11
N ASP A 189 14.05 8.08 -5.50
CA ASP A 189 13.49 9.22 -4.73
C ASP A 189 12.01 9.47 -5.07
N TYR A 190 11.36 8.56 -5.74
CA TYR A 190 9.97 8.69 -6.16
C TYR A 190 9.20 7.41 -5.84
N VAL A 191 7.92 7.58 -5.45
CA VAL A 191 6.91 6.52 -5.50
C VAL A 191 6.11 6.63 -6.79
N HIS A 192 5.84 5.49 -7.41
CA HIS A 192 4.97 5.37 -8.59
C HIS A 192 3.60 4.88 -8.15
N ILE A 193 2.59 5.73 -8.24
CA ILE A 193 1.21 5.37 -7.92
C ILE A 193 0.47 5.01 -9.18
N HIS A 194 -0.07 3.80 -9.21
CA HIS A 194 -0.87 3.27 -10.31
C HIS A 194 -2.36 3.35 -9.93
N TYR A 195 -3.05 4.34 -10.49
CA TYR A 195 -4.47 4.57 -10.24
C TYR A 195 -5.32 3.70 -11.15
N ILE A 196 -6.25 2.95 -10.55
CA ILE A 196 -7.29 2.19 -11.23
C ILE A 196 -8.61 2.83 -10.82
N PHE A 197 -9.29 3.49 -11.76
CA PHE A 197 -10.51 4.23 -11.45
C PHE A 197 -11.72 3.32 -11.39
N THR A 198 -12.47 3.39 -10.29
CA THR A 198 -13.69 2.60 -10.05
C THR A 198 -14.94 3.20 -10.70
N ASP A 199 -14.91 4.49 -11.04
CA ASP A 199 -16.05 5.28 -11.53
C ASP A 199 -15.75 6.04 -12.84
N TRP A 200 -14.71 5.61 -13.60
CA TRP A 200 -14.33 6.25 -14.85
C TRP A 200 -15.43 6.14 -15.92
N SER A 201 -15.67 7.25 -16.61
CA SER A 201 -16.70 7.35 -17.64
C SER A 201 -16.10 7.80 -18.98
N PRO A 202 -16.30 7.03 -20.09
CA PRO A 202 -15.84 7.42 -21.41
C PRO A 202 -16.56 8.67 -21.95
N THR A 203 -17.79 8.90 -21.50
CA THR A 203 -18.56 10.10 -21.88
C THR A 203 -17.94 11.33 -21.25
N LYS A 204 -17.65 11.29 -19.93
CA LYS A 204 -16.99 12.41 -19.23
C LYS A 204 -15.60 12.69 -19.80
N ALA A 205 -14.84 11.65 -20.15
CA ALA A 205 -13.52 11.83 -20.76
C ALA A 205 -13.61 12.59 -22.11
N ARG A 206 -14.62 12.32 -22.93
CA ARG A 206 -14.85 13.05 -24.18
C ARG A 206 -15.34 14.48 -23.96
N GLU A 207 -16.25 14.68 -23.01
CA GLU A 207 -16.85 15.99 -22.73
C GLU A 207 -15.87 16.94 -22.02
N LYS A 208 -14.95 16.42 -21.21
CA LYS A 208 -14.01 17.21 -20.38
C LYS A 208 -12.56 16.76 -20.61
N PRO A 209 -12.01 16.90 -21.83
CA PRO A 209 -10.70 16.33 -22.18
C PRO A 209 -9.52 16.93 -21.40
N LYS A 210 -9.68 18.12 -20.79
CA LYS A 210 -8.64 18.79 -20.00
C LYS A 210 -8.75 18.51 -18.50
N ASP A 211 -9.96 18.29 -17.99
CA ASP A 211 -10.25 18.25 -16.56
C ASP A 211 -10.57 16.85 -16.05
N TYR A 212 -10.63 15.87 -16.95
CA TYR A 212 -10.98 14.50 -16.63
C TYR A 212 -9.94 13.53 -17.23
N PRO A 213 -9.52 12.48 -16.51
CA PRO A 213 -8.54 11.52 -17.01
C PRO A 213 -9.06 10.83 -18.28
N GLN A 214 -8.19 10.74 -19.28
CA GLN A 214 -8.57 10.19 -20.59
C GLN A 214 -8.57 8.66 -20.62
N PHE A 215 -8.01 8.01 -19.61
CA PHE A 215 -7.88 6.56 -19.49
C PHE A 215 -8.43 6.05 -18.16
N LYS A 216 -8.86 4.78 -18.15
CA LYS A 216 -9.36 4.08 -16.96
C LYS A 216 -8.29 3.83 -15.88
N ALA A 217 -7.05 3.84 -16.30
CA ALA A 217 -5.90 3.70 -15.40
C ALA A 217 -4.83 4.71 -15.80
N VAL A 218 -4.18 5.29 -14.79
CA VAL A 218 -3.15 6.31 -14.97
C VAL A 218 -2.04 6.07 -13.95
N SER A 219 -0.79 6.31 -14.34
CA SER A 219 0.34 6.27 -13.42
C SER A 219 0.90 7.67 -13.21
N LYS A 220 1.17 8.01 -11.95
CA LYS A 220 1.88 9.24 -11.57
C LYS A 220 3.04 8.90 -10.63
N LYS A 221 4.10 9.70 -10.67
CA LYS A 221 5.18 9.63 -9.70
C LYS A 221 5.15 10.84 -8.78
N TYR A 222 5.44 10.61 -7.51
CA TYR A 222 5.53 11.66 -6.50
C TYR A 222 6.88 11.57 -5.78
N PRO A 223 7.48 12.73 -5.45
CA PRO A 223 8.75 12.75 -4.73
C PRO A 223 8.57 12.22 -3.31
N LEU A 224 9.49 11.38 -2.87
CA LEU A 224 9.59 10.93 -1.50
C LEU A 224 10.39 11.92 -0.67
N TRP A 225 10.14 11.94 0.63
CA TRP A 225 10.98 12.65 1.58
C TRP A 225 12.38 12.02 1.62
N SER A 226 13.38 12.79 2.00
CA SER A 226 14.71 12.26 2.30
C SER A 226 14.63 11.28 3.49
N HIS A 227 15.70 10.49 3.66
CA HIS A 227 15.79 9.58 4.81
C HIS A 227 15.71 10.36 6.13
N GLU A 228 16.43 11.47 6.23
CA GLU A 228 16.46 12.33 7.41
C GLU A 228 15.10 12.97 7.70
N GLU A 229 14.44 13.54 6.70
CA GLU A 229 13.08 14.09 6.85
C GLU A 229 12.08 13.04 7.32
N THR A 230 12.16 11.84 6.76
CA THR A 230 11.28 10.72 7.13
C THR A 230 11.53 10.29 8.57
N GLU A 231 12.80 10.11 8.96
CA GLU A 231 13.19 9.71 10.31
C GLU A 231 12.76 10.74 11.35
N ASN A 232 13.01 12.03 11.10
CA ASN A 232 12.59 13.12 11.97
C ASN A 232 11.06 13.16 12.12
N TRP A 233 10.32 12.95 11.03
CA TRP A 233 8.86 12.90 11.10
C TRP A 233 8.37 11.69 11.91
N ILE A 234 8.99 10.52 11.72
CA ILE A 234 8.68 9.30 12.48
C ILE A 234 8.94 9.53 13.97
N MET A 235 10.13 10.05 14.34
CA MET A 235 10.52 10.33 15.72
C MET A 235 9.50 11.24 16.40
N ASN A 236 9.21 12.40 15.81
CA ASN A 236 8.21 13.34 16.35
C ASN A 236 6.82 12.70 16.52
N LYS A 237 6.45 11.81 15.60
CA LYS A 237 5.16 11.13 15.62
C LYS A 237 5.09 10.12 16.75
N VAL A 238 6.15 9.34 16.94
CA VAL A 238 6.22 8.28 17.95
C VAL A 238 6.38 8.85 19.34
N GLU A 239 7.17 9.91 19.53
CA GLU A 239 7.29 10.64 20.81
C GLU A 239 5.97 11.26 21.29
N SER A 240 5.08 11.57 20.34
CA SER A 240 3.74 12.11 20.62
C SER A 240 2.68 11.03 20.84
N TYR A 241 3.05 9.76 20.66
CA TYR A 241 2.17 8.58 20.72
C TYR A 241 2.20 7.90 22.08
#